data_dfe55b75d3c9225dfb8b012d903e53bc
#
_entry.id   dfe55b75d3c9225dfb8b012d903e53bc
#
_cell.length_a   1.000
_cell.length_b   1.000
_cell.length_c   1.000
_cell.angle_alpha   90.00
_cell.angle_beta   90.00
_cell.angle_gamma   90.00
#
_symmetry.space_group_name_H-M   'P 1'
#
loop_
_entity.id
_entity.type
_entity.pdbx_description
1 polymer ?
#
loop_
_entity_poly.entity_id
_entity_poly.type
_entity_poly.pdbx_seq_one_letter_code
_entity_poly.pdbx_strand_id
1 'polypeptide(L)'
;MLPLLSDEYKKIFEIPFNSREKWMMSVVQDYTARSESTGTWMLIKGAPDVLFPYITSILDSSGKTVLFNSAHQSRLTQLQHKWSSEGQRVIAVCKRSLDALKLPKDETELEEMLNIEFDDLTLVGLISLWDPLRADVKDAVRVIRAAGIRIFMVTGDFMITAVGIAKQVLQLRYFVSPSPISVSSRGAMLINLSSGRNHLTG
;
A
#
# COMPACT_ATOMS: atom_id res chain seq x y z
N MET A 1 -20.64 18.45 6.82
CA MET A 1 -19.44 19.02 6.20
C MET A 1 -18.28 18.70 7.14
N LEU A 2 -17.34 17.86 6.75
CA LEU A 2 -16.15 17.62 7.57
C LEU A 2 -15.36 18.94 7.60
N PRO A 3 -14.85 19.40 8.77
CA PRO A 3 -13.97 20.55 8.82
C PRO A 3 -12.79 20.30 7.88
N LEU A 4 -12.42 21.32 7.12
CA LEU A 4 -11.24 21.25 6.27
C LEU A 4 -10.04 21.03 7.19
N LEU A 5 -9.41 19.85 7.11
CA LEU A 5 -8.20 19.50 7.87
C LEU A 5 -7.08 20.54 7.70
N SER A 6 -7.16 21.37 6.65
CA SER A 6 -6.24 22.48 6.37
C SER A 6 -6.21 23.57 7.46
N ASP A 7 -7.28 23.69 8.28
CA ASP A 7 -7.35 24.72 9.33
C ASP A 7 -6.71 24.23 10.65
N GLU A 8 -6.53 22.91 10.76
CA GLU A 8 -6.00 22.26 11.97
C GLU A 8 -4.54 21.84 11.78
N TYR A 9 -4.14 21.56 10.53
CA TYR A 9 -2.79 21.03 10.20
C TYR A 9 -2.16 21.83 9.07
N LYS A 10 -0.93 22.25 9.27
CA LYS A 10 -0.10 22.84 8.21
C LYS A 10 0.88 21.80 7.69
N LYS A 11 0.78 21.49 6.38
CA LYS A 11 1.82 20.70 5.70
C LYS A 11 3.09 21.55 5.57
N ILE A 12 4.20 21.04 6.12
CA ILE A 12 5.52 21.68 6.08
C ILE A 12 6.31 21.13 4.90
N PHE A 13 6.28 19.79 4.71
CA PHE A 13 7.09 19.11 3.71
C PHE A 13 6.37 17.89 3.17
N GLU A 14 6.72 17.45 1.96
CA GLU A 14 6.15 16.25 1.37
C GLU A 14 7.14 15.56 0.44
N ILE A 15 7.32 14.24 0.62
CA ILE A 15 7.90 13.37 -0.38
C ILE A 15 6.74 12.66 -1.08
N PRO A 16 6.47 12.96 -2.37
CA PRO A 16 5.33 12.40 -3.09
C PRO A 16 5.52 10.90 -3.33
N PHE A 17 4.40 10.20 -3.59
CA PHE A 17 4.43 8.77 -3.89
C PHE A 17 5.30 8.48 -5.12
N ASN A 18 6.12 7.45 -4.97
CA ASN A 18 6.94 6.94 -6.05
C ASN A 18 6.76 5.41 -6.11
N SER A 19 6.53 4.92 -7.33
CA SER A 19 6.22 3.50 -7.58
C SER A 19 7.40 2.57 -7.29
N ARG A 20 8.62 3.08 -7.21
CA ARG A 20 9.82 2.33 -6.85
C ARG A 20 9.89 2.10 -5.35
N GLU A 21 9.71 3.16 -4.57
CA GLU A 21 9.76 3.13 -3.11
C GLU A 21 8.44 2.63 -2.50
N LYS A 22 7.32 2.80 -3.20
CA LYS A 22 5.95 2.38 -2.82
C LYS A 22 5.41 3.01 -1.55
N TRP A 23 5.92 4.18 -1.18
CA TRP A 23 5.43 4.99 -0.06
C TRP A 23 5.43 6.47 -0.40
N MET A 24 4.75 7.25 0.41
CA MET A 24 4.85 8.70 0.46
C MET A 24 4.87 9.18 1.91
N MET A 25 5.44 10.35 2.12
CA MET A 25 5.57 10.99 3.43
C MET A 25 5.08 12.43 3.38
N SER A 26 4.45 12.88 4.46
CA SER A 26 4.15 14.30 4.69
C SER A 26 4.53 14.67 6.10
N VAL A 27 5.20 15.80 6.27
CA VAL A 27 5.44 16.40 7.57
C VAL A 27 4.39 17.47 7.79
N VAL A 28 3.67 17.36 8.90
CA VAL A 28 2.59 18.27 9.26
C VAL A 28 2.82 18.84 10.66
N GLN A 29 2.43 20.08 10.85
CA GLN A 29 2.38 20.74 12.14
C GLN A 29 0.92 20.84 12.58
N ASP A 30 0.65 20.34 13.78
CA ASP A 30 -0.68 20.40 14.41
C ASP A 30 -0.82 21.74 15.16
N TYR A 31 -1.83 22.54 14.76
CA TYR A 31 -2.16 23.80 15.42
C TYR A 31 -3.34 23.67 16.38
N THR A 32 -3.98 22.51 16.45
CA THR A 32 -5.14 22.27 17.34
C THR A 32 -4.73 21.95 18.76
N ALA A 33 -3.47 21.60 18.97
CA ALA A 33 -2.96 21.27 20.30
C ALA A 33 -3.19 22.47 21.24
N ARG A 34 -4.16 22.34 22.12
CA ARG A 34 -4.44 23.30 23.22
C ARG A 34 -3.31 23.36 24.26
N SER A 35 -2.18 22.75 23.95
CA SER A 35 -0.95 22.69 24.72
C SER A 35 0.12 23.52 24.02
N GLU A 36 1.02 24.12 24.80
CA GLU A 36 2.13 24.99 24.32
C GLU A 36 3.13 24.31 23.37
N SER A 37 2.97 23.02 23.10
CA SER A 37 3.72 22.26 22.10
C SER A 37 2.87 22.05 20.85
N THR A 38 3.17 22.78 19.81
CA THR A 38 2.69 22.47 18.44
C THR A 38 3.31 21.15 18.04
N GLY A 39 2.50 20.07 18.03
CA GLY A 39 2.98 18.74 17.65
C GLY A 39 3.40 18.69 16.19
N THR A 40 4.61 18.26 15.90
CA THR A 40 5.08 18.02 14.54
C THR A 40 5.10 16.52 14.27
N TRP A 41 4.45 16.12 13.19
CA TRP A 41 4.26 14.72 12.85
C TRP A 41 4.79 14.40 11.46
N MET A 42 5.51 13.32 11.36
CA MET A 42 5.77 12.62 10.11
C MET A 42 4.67 11.60 9.88
N LEU A 43 3.92 11.78 8.80
CA LEU A 43 2.84 10.90 8.38
C LEU A 43 3.26 10.15 7.14
N ILE A 44 3.22 8.82 7.18
CA ILE A 44 3.66 7.96 6.10
C ILE A 44 2.53 7.02 5.70
N LYS A 45 2.33 6.86 4.40
CA LYS A 45 1.45 5.81 3.86
C LYS A 45 2.15 5.08 2.72
N GLY A 46 1.97 3.77 2.66
CA GLY A 46 2.63 2.96 1.63
C GLY A 46 2.25 1.49 1.70
N ALA A 47 2.95 0.70 0.89
CA ALA A 47 2.77 -0.74 0.87
C ALA A 47 3.18 -1.36 2.22
N PRO A 48 2.33 -2.22 2.82
CA PRO A 48 2.63 -2.79 4.14
C PRO A 48 3.94 -3.58 4.18
N ASP A 49 4.25 -4.33 3.14
CA ASP A 49 5.48 -5.11 3.01
C ASP A 49 6.74 -4.23 3.03
N VAL A 50 6.63 -2.99 2.59
CA VAL A 50 7.73 -2.01 2.63
C VAL A 50 7.83 -1.35 4.01
N LEU A 51 6.70 -1.04 4.65
CA LEU A 51 6.70 -0.27 5.90
C LEU A 51 6.86 -1.12 7.16
N PHE A 52 6.43 -2.38 7.17
CA PHE A 52 6.49 -3.26 8.35
C PHE A 52 7.87 -3.36 9.02
N PRO A 53 9.00 -3.39 8.29
CA PRO A 53 10.33 -3.43 8.91
C PRO A 53 10.67 -2.22 9.80
N TYR A 54 10.01 -1.09 9.58
CA TYR A 54 10.27 0.17 10.29
C TYR A 54 9.30 0.44 11.43
N ILE A 55 8.31 -0.45 11.65
CA ILE A 55 7.27 -0.28 12.66
C ILE A 55 7.75 -0.89 13.98
N THR A 56 7.78 -0.06 15.03
CA THR A 56 8.11 -0.47 16.40
C THR A 56 6.88 -0.47 17.32
N SER A 57 5.85 0.28 16.94
CA SER A 57 4.65 0.49 17.74
C SER A 57 3.37 0.43 16.91
N ILE A 58 2.24 0.19 17.53
CA ILE A 58 0.92 0.18 16.91
C ILE A 58 -0.10 0.85 17.82
N LEU A 59 -1.06 1.56 17.25
CA LEU A 59 -2.23 2.02 18.00
C LEU A 59 -3.22 0.86 18.20
N ASP A 60 -3.60 0.64 19.44
CA ASP A 60 -4.68 -0.29 19.77
C ASP A 60 -6.07 0.35 19.50
N SER A 61 -7.13 -0.45 19.72
CA SER A 61 -8.51 0.02 19.54
C SER A 61 -8.95 1.15 20.48
N SER A 62 -8.21 1.42 21.54
CA SER A 62 -8.43 2.53 22.48
C SER A 62 -7.65 3.78 22.08
N GLY A 63 -6.83 3.71 21.01
CA GLY A 63 -5.93 4.77 20.58
C GLY A 63 -4.62 4.85 21.36
N LYS A 64 -4.34 3.86 22.21
CA LYS A 64 -3.10 3.79 22.99
C LYS A 64 -1.99 3.14 22.15
N THR A 65 -0.79 3.71 22.22
CA THR A 65 0.40 3.14 21.59
C THR A 65 0.91 1.95 22.40
N VAL A 66 1.07 0.80 21.74
CA VAL A 66 1.62 -0.44 22.30
C VAL A 66 2.74 -0.96 21.41
N LEU A 67 3.66 -1.77 21.97
CA LEU A 67 4.76 -2.35 21.21
C LEU A 67 4.26 -3.24 20.08
N PHE A 68 4.84 -3.05 18.89
CA PHE A 68 4.62 -3.91 17.75
C PHE A 68 5.45 -5.19 17.91
N ASN A 69 4.80 -6.34 17.92
CA ASN A 69 5.44 -7.63 18.11
C ASN A 69 5.14 -8.61 16.97
N SER A 70 5.77 -9.77 16.99
CA SER A 70 5.60 -10.80 15.96
C SER A 70 4.15 -11.29 15.79
N ALA A 71 3.35 -11.30 16.86
CA ALA A 71 1.94 -11.68 16.78
C ALA A 71 1.13 -10.61 16.04
N HIS A 72 1.38 -9.32 16.30
CA HIS A 72 0.80 -8.22 15.55
C HIS A 72 1.17 -8.31 14.08
N GLN A 73 2.46 -8.50 13.77
CA GLN A 73 2.95 -8.61 12.40
C GLN A 73 2.30 -9.78 11.66
N SER A 74 2.27 -10.97 12.25
CA SER A 74 1.64 -12.14 11.64
C SER A 74 0.17 -11.92 11.32
N ARG A 75 -0.59 -11.35 12.27
CA ARG A 75 -2.02 -11.05 12.08
C ARG A 75 -2.25 -10.06 10.96
N LEU A 76 -1.47 -8.99 10.90
CA LEU A 76 -1.61 -7.94 9.87
C LEU A 76 -1.16 -8.43 8.49
N THR A 77 -0.11 -9.26 8.41
CA THR A 77 0.31 -9.92 7.18
C THR A 77 -0.79 -10.86 6.65
N GLN A 78 -1.42 -11.66 7.53
CA GLN A 78 -2.54 -12.50 7.14
C GLN A 78 -3.72 -11.68 6.61
N LEU A 79 -4.04 -10.56 7.27
CA LEU A 79 -5.11 -9.65 6.84
C LEU A 79 -4.78 -9.01 5.49
N GLN A 80 -3.54 -8.53 5.29
CA GLN A 80 -3.06 -8.03 4.01
C GLN A 80 -3.21 -9.08 2.91
N HIS A 81 -2.75 -10.31 3.15
CA HIS A 81 -2.86 -11.40 2.19
C HIS A 81 -4.31 -11.74 1.84
N LYS A 82 -5.20 -11.78 2.84
CA LYS A 82 -6.63 -11.99 2.63
C LYS A 82 -7.21 -10.93 1.70
N TRP A 83 -7.09 -9.66 2.04
CA TRP A 83 -7.62 -8.56 1.23
C TRP A 83 -6.98 -8.50 -0.16
N SER A 84 -5.66 -8.69 -0.23
CA SER A 84 -4.96 -8.72 -1.52
C SER A 84 -5.42 -9.88 -2.41
N SER A 85 -5.69 -11.07 -1.85
CA SER A 85 -6.19 -12.22 -2.62
C SER A 85 -7.58 -11.99 -3.22
N GLU A 86 -8.34 -11.06 -2.64
CA GLU A 86 -9.62 -10.58 -3.14
C GLU A 86 -9.46 -9.44 -4.18
N GLY A 87 -8.22 -9.10 -4.56
CA GLY A 87 -7.90 -8.05 -5.53
C GLY A 87 -7.90 -6.64 -4.95
N GLN A 88 -7.89 -6.50 -3.61
CA GLN A 88 -7.85 -5.20 -2.95
C GLN A 88 -6.40 -4.71 -2.80
N ARG A 89 -6.20 -3.40 -2.96
CA ARG A 89 -4.93 -2.74 -2.63
C ARG A 89 -4.92 -2.39 -1.15
N VAL A 90 -3.88 -2.83 -0.44
CA VAL A 90 -3.74 -2.56 1.00
C VAL A 90 -2.67 -1.52 1.22
N ILE A 91 -2.99 -0.51 2.00
CA ILE A 91 -2.10 0.60 2.37
C ILE A 91 -1.94 0.58 3.88
N ALA A 92 -0.70 0.60 4.37
CA ALA A 92 -0.38 0.90 5.76
C ALA A 92 -0.30 2.42 5.95
N VAL A 93 -0.82 2.89 7.07
CA VAL A 93 -0.74 4.28 7.51
C VAL A 93 0.03 4.31 8.81
N CYS A 94 1.12 5.05 8.82
CA CYS A 94 2.02 5.17 9.96
C CYS A 94 2.21 6.64 10.34
N LYS A 95 2.63 6.87 11.57
CA LYS A 95 3.02 8.19 12.07
C LYS A 95 4.26 8.09 12.95
N ARG A 96 5.01 9.20 13.06
CA ARG A 96 6.08 9.39 14.02
C ARG A 96 6.04 10.83 14.51
N SER A 97 6.24 11.07 15.82
CA SER A 97 6.46 12.42 16.36
C SER A 97 7.87 12.91 16.03
N LEU A 98 7.96 14.15 15.60
CA LEU A 98 9.23 14.85 15.35
C LEU A 98 9.50 15.94 16.39
N ASP A 99 8.71 16.06 17.46
CA ASP A 99 8.78 17.13 18.44
C ASP A 99 10.13 17.19 19.17
N ALA A 100 10.79 16.04 19.33
CA ALA A 100 12.12 15.97 19.95
C ALA A 100 13.26 16.39 19.01
N LEU A 101 12.96 16.59 17.71
CA LEU A 101 13.97 16.88 16.69
C LEU A 101 13.96 18.37 16.32
N LYS A 102 15.14 18.90 16.10
CA LYS A 102 15.29 20.24 15.56
C LYS A 102 15.26 20.20 14.05
N LEU A 103 14.11 20.52 13.46
CA LEU A 103 13.93 20.46 12.03
C LEU A 103 14.75 21.53 11.30
N PRO A 104 15.54 21.17 10.28
CA PRO A 104 16.19 22.13 9.39
C PRO A 104 15.16 23.02 8.68
N LYS A 105 15.59 24.21 8.29
CA LYS A 105 14.77 25.12 7.49
C LYS A 105 14.97 24.90 5.99
N ASP A 106 16.12 24.37 5.62
CA ASP A 106 16.44 24.00 4.25
C ASP A 106 15.76 22.69 3.88
N GLU A 107 15.11 22.64 2.71
CA GLU A 107 14.33 21.47 2.27
C GLU A 107 15.23 20.25 2.01
N THR A 108 16.45 20.46 1.49
CA THR A 108 17.38 19.37 1.19
C THR A 108 17.91 18.72 2.48
N GLU A 109 18.31 19.56 3.45
CA GLU A 109 18.75 19.07 4.76
C GLU A 109 17.61 18.36 5.50
N LEU A 110 16.37 18.86 5.36
CA LEU A 110 15.18 18.25 5.94
C LEU A 110 14.90 16.88 5.31
N GLU A 111 14.99 16.76 3.98
CA GLU A 111 14.81 15.49 3.29
C GLU A 111 15.86 14.46 3.70
N GLU A 112 17.14 14.86 3.76
CA GLU A 112 18.23 13.99 4.22
C GLU A 112 18.00 13.52 5.65
N MET A 113 17.62 14.43 6.56
CA MET A 113 17.31 14.08 7.93
C MET A 113 16.13 13.09 8.03
N LEU A 114 15.04 13.33 7.30
CA LEU A 114 13.86 12.48 7.32
C LEU A 114 14.14 11.08 6.75
N ASN A 115 15.06 10.96 5.79
CA ASN A 115 15.48 9.67 5.26
C ASN A 115 16.28 8.85 6.31
N ILE A 116 17.08 9.52 7.16
CA ILE A 116 17.78 8.88 8.28
C ILE A 116 16.79 8.46 9.37
N GLU A 117 15.78 9.29 9.62
CA GLU A 117 14.77 9.10 10.66
C GLU A 117 13.57 8.24 10.20
N PHE A 118 13.71 7.54 9.06
CA PHE A 118 12.67 6.67 8.49
C PHE A 118 12.60 5.33 9.22
N ASP A 119 12.49 5.37 10.54
CA ASP A 119 12.33 4.22 11.42
C ASP A 119 11.42 4.59 12.60
N ASP A 120 11.31 3.71 13.59
CA ASP A 120 10.51 3.91 14.82
C ASP A 120 9.07 4.38 14.53
N LEU A 121 8.46 3.79 13.51
CA LEU A 121 7.13 4.16 13.09
C LEU A 121 6.06 3.54 14.00
N THR A 122 5.03 4.33 14.28
CA THR A 122 3.80 3.84 14.91
C THR A 122 2.76 3.55 13.83
N LEU A 123 2.36 2.28 13.70
CA LEU A 123 1.28 1.90 12.80
C LEU A 123 -0.08 2.42 13.33
N VAL A 124 -0.75 3.23 12.53
CA VAL A 124 -2.11 3.70 12.81
C VAL A 124 -3.14 2.66 12.37
N GLY A 125 -2.91 2.01 11.23
CA GLY A 125 -3.77 0.96 10.72
C GLY A 125 -3.50 0.60 9.27
N LEU A 126 -4.32 -0.35 8.77
CA LEU A 126 -4.36 -0.73 7.37
C LEU A 126 -5.66 -0.25 6.74
N ILE A 127 -5.57 0.22 5.51
CA ILE A 127 -6.72 0.61 4.68
C ILE A 127 -6.72 -0.26 3.45
N SER A 128 -7.84 -0.90 3.13
CA SER A 128 -8.00 -1.59 1.86
C SER A 128 -8.80 -0.74 0.88
N LEU A 129 -8.34 -0.70 -0.37
CA LEU A 129 -8.97 0.00 -1.48
C LEU A 129 -9.42 -1.04 -2.50
N TRP A 130 -10.70 -1.05 -2.80
CA TRP A 130 -11.27 -1.89 -3.83
C TRP A 130 -11.66 -1.05 -5.04
N ASP A 131 -11.03 -1.35 -6.17
CA ASP A 131 -11.34 -0.76 -7.47
C ASP A 131 -11.95 -1.87 -8.34
N PRO A 132 -13.27 -1.90 -8.53
CA PRO A 132 -13.93 -3.00 -9.24
C PRO A 132 -13.53 -3.00 -10.71
N LEU A 133 -13.49 -4.21 -11.29
CA LEU A 133 -13.31 -4.36 -12.73
C LEU A 133 -14.45 -3.65 -13.49
N ARG A 134 -14.09 -3.01 -14.59
CA ARG A 134 -15.08 -2.50 -15.53
C ARG A 134 -15.96 -3.66 -16.05
N ALA A 135 -17.24 -3.38 -16.26
CA ALA A 135 -18.22 -4.41 -16.60
C ALA A 135 -17.87 -5.18 -17.89
N ASP A 136 -17.24 -4.51 -18.85
CA ASP A 136 -16.91 -5.04 -20.18
C ASP A 136 -15.63 -5.91 -20.21
N VAL A 137 -14.76 -5.81 -19.19
CA VAL A 137 -13.42 -6.45 -19.20
C VAL A 137 -13.50 -7.97 -19.32
N LYS A 138 -14.40 -8.61 -18.57
CA LYS A 138 -14.52 -10.07 -18.57
C LYS A 138 -14.90 -10.62 -19.93
N ASP A 139 -15.87 -10.00 -20.58
CA ASP A 139 -16.32 -10.40 -21.90
C ASP A 139 -15.29 -10.10 -22.99
N ALA A 140 -14.65 -8.95 -22.94
CA ALA A 140 -13.57 -8.59 -23.84
C ALA A 140 -12.42 -9.63 -23.76
N VAL A 141 -11.98 -9.98 -22.56
CA VAL A 141 -10.92 -10.97 -22.35
C VAL A 141 -11.36 -12.35 -22.88
N ARG A 142 -12.60 -12.75 -22.63
CA ARG A 142 -13.15 -14.02 -23.14
C ARG A 142 -13.13 -14.08 -24.67
N VAL A 143 -13.57 -13.01 -25.35
CA VAL A 143 -13.60 -12.94 -26.83
C VAL A 143 -12.18 -12.97 -27.41
N ILE A 144 -11.26 -12.18 -26.87
CA ILE A 144 -9.87 -12.11 -27.34
C ILE A 144 -9.17 -13.46 -27.16
N ARG A 145 -9.41 -14.16 -26.03
CA ARG A 145 -8.85 -15.51 -25.80
C ARG A 145 -9.45 -16.54 -26.75
N ALA A 146 -10.76 -16.46 -27.05
CA ALA A 146 -11.41 -17.37 -28.02
C ALA A 146 -10.82 -17.19 -29.42
N ALA A 147 -10.35 -15.99 -29.77
CA ALA A 147 -9.66 -15.73 -31.03
C ALA A 147 -8.17 -16.20 -31.01
N GLY A 148 -7.70 -16.88 -29.95
CA GLY A 148 -6.32 -17.37 -29.84
C GLY A 148 -5.28 -16.30 -29.53
N ILE A 149 -5.70 -15.08 -29.22
CA ILE A 149 -4.80 -13.96 -28.94
C ILE A 149 -4.29 -14.06 -27.49
N ARG A 150 -2.97 -13.90 -27.32
CA ARG A 150 -2.35 -13.87 -25.99
C ARG A 150 -2.57 -12.54 -25.30
N ILE A 151 -2.97 -12.58 -24.03
CA ILE A 151 -3.23 -11.41 -23.21
C ILE A 151 -2.28 -11.40 -22.03
N PHE A 152 -1.69 -10.24 -21.76
CA PHE A 152 -0.80 -10.04 -20.63
C PHE A 152 -1.32 -8.87 -19.79
N MET A 153 -1.30 -9.03 -18.46
CA MET A 153 -1.53 -7.96 -17.51
C MET A 153 -0.20 -7.44 -16.99
N VAL A 154 0.05 -6.14 -17.16
CA VAL A 154 1.24 -5.45 -16.64
C VAL A 154 0.79 -4.59 -15.48
N THR A 155 1.39 -4.75 -14.31
CA THR A 155 1.00 -4.02 -13.10
C THR A 155 2.18 -3.82 -12.17
N GLY A 156 2.17 -2.71 -11.43
CA GLY A 156 3.04 -2.45 -10.28
C GLY A 156 2.42 -2.85 -8.93
N ASP A 157 1.22 -3.44 -8.93
CA ASP A 157 0.53 -3.86 -7.72
C ASP A 157 1.29 -5.00 -6.99
N PHE A 158 1.00 -5.17 -5.72
CA PHE A 158 1.46 -6.32 -4.95
C PHE A 158 1.03 -7.63 -5.64
N MET A 159 1.95 -8.62 -5.71
CA MET A 159 1.74 -9.86 -6.48
C MET A 159 0.40 -10.54 -6.17
N ILE A 160 0.04 -10.66 -4.90
CA ILE A 160 -1.20 -11.34 -4.48
C ILE A 160 -2.42 -10.56 -4.97
N THR A 161 -2.39 -9.23 -4.93
CA THR A 161 -3.45 -8.37 -5.48
C THR A 161 -3.59 -8.57 -6.98
N ALA A 162 -2.49 -8.57 -7.71
CA ALA A 162 -2.50 -8.79 -9.16
C ALA A 162 -3.06 -10.16 -9.55
N VAL A 163 -2.68 -11.22 -8.81
CA VAL A 163 -3.24 -12.56 -9.00
C VAL A 163 -4.73 -12.59 -8.65
N GLY A 164 -5.17 -11.90 -7.60
CA GLY A 164 -6.58 -11.76 -7.22
C GLY A 164 -7.40 -11.11 -8.35
N ILE A 165 -6.91 -10.03 -8.92
CA ILE A 165 -7.53 -9.34 -10.07
C ILE A 165 -7.54 -10.26 -11.30
N ALA A 166 -6.45 -10.94 -11.61
CA ALA A 166 -6.38 -11.88 -12.74
C ALA A 166 -7.41 -13.01 -12.62
N LYS A 167 -7.62 -13.56 -11.42
CA LYS A 167 -8.66 -14.55 -11.15
C LYS A 167 -10.07 -14.01 -11.45
N GLN A 168 -10.36 -12.78 -11.05
CA GLN A 168 -11.65 -12.14 -11.30
C GLN A 168 -11.88 -11.90 -12.80
N VAL A 169 -10.85 -11.47 -13.53
CA VAL A 169 -10.90 -11.27 -15.01
C VAL A 169 -11.16 -12.58 -15.73
N LEU A 170 -10.47 -13.64 -15.35
CA LEU A 170 -10.53 -14.94 -16.00
C LEU A 170 -11.70 -15.82 -15.52
N GLN A 171 -12.44 -15.40 -14.48
CA GLN A 171 -13.53 -16.16 -13.83
C GLN A 171 -13.11 -17.56 -13.34
N LEU A 172 -11.85 -17.72 -12.96
CA LEU A 172 -11.31 -19.01 -12.53
C LEU A 172 -11.54 -19.23 -11.03
N ARG A 173 -12.18 -20.36 -10.67
CA ARG A 173 -12.29 -20.79 -9.27
C ARG A 173 -10.97 -21.35 -8.73
N TYR A 174 -10.19 -22.00 -9.58
CA TYR A 174 -8.88 -22.57 -9.25
C TYR A 174 -7.87 -22.04 -10.24
N PHE A 175 -6.93 -21.27 -9.75
CA PHE A 175 -5.83 -20.74 -10.53
C PHE A 175 -4.55 -21.39 -9.99
N VAL A 176 -3.95 -22.27 -10.79
CA VAL A 176 -2.54 -22.64 -10.55
C VAL A 176 -1.75 -21.37 -10.81
N SER A 177 -1.07 -20.89 -9.79
CA SER A 177 -0.31 -19.64 -9.82
C SER A 177 0.38 -19.46 -11.17
N PRO A 178 0.08 -18.39 -11.93
CA PRO A 178 0.92 -18.10 -13.07
C PRO A 178 2.28 -17.76 -12.49
N SER A 179 3.28 -18.49 -12.89
CA SER A 179 4.65 -18.01 -12.69
C SER A 179 4.71 -16.62 -13.31
N PRO A 180 5.09 -15.57 -12.58
CA PRO A 180 5.31 -14.28 -13.20
C PRO A 180 6.31 -14.48 -14.33
N ILE A 181 5.91 -14.12 -15.56
CA ILE A 181 6.77 -14.39 -16.74
C ILE A 181 8.04 -13.54 -16.68
N SER A 182 7.96 -12.39 -16.02
CA SER A 182 9.13 -11.59 -15.65
C SER A 182 8.75 -10.50 -14.65
N VAL A 183 9.66 -10.21 -13.75
CA VAL A 183 9.64 -8.98 -12.93
C VAL A 183 10.61 -8.02 -13.61
N SER A 184 10.12 -6.89 -14.11
CA SER A 184 10.97 -5.84 -14.64
C SER A 184 11.87 -5.28 -13.52
N SER A 185 13.07 -4.83 -13.86
CA SER A 185 13.98 -4.08 -12.98
C SER A 185 13.34 -2.81 -12.37
N ARG A 186 12.19 -2.38 -12.88
CA ARG A 186 11.36 -1.28 -12.39
C ARG A 186 10.21 -1.73 -11.49
N GLY A 187 10.17 -2.99 -11.03
CA GLY A 187 9.14 -3.51 -10.13
C GLY A 187 7.78 -3.79 -10.77
N ALA A 188 7.64 -3.67 -12.10
CA ALA A 188 6.42 -4.05 -12.80
C ALA A 188 6.39 -5.58 -13.01
N MET A 189 5.22 -6.17 -12.80
CA MET A 189 4.97 -7.60 -12.96
C MET A 189 4.17 -7.87 -14.22
N LEU A 190 4.54 -8.92 -14.98
CA LEU A 190 3.83 -9.39 -16.15
C LEU A 190 3.12 -10.71 -15.82
N ILE A 191 1.81 -10.73 -15.97
CA ILE A 191 0.97 -11.92 -15.76
C ILE A 191 0.37 -12.35 -17.09
N ASN A 192 0.63 -13.60 -17.49
CA ASN A 192 0.01 -14.19 -18.69
C ASN A 192 -1.41 -14.65 -18.36
N LEU A 193 -2.39 -14.00 -18.95
CA LEU A 193 -3.81 -14.35 -18.82
C LEU A 193 -4.28 -15.41 -19.84
N SER A 194 -3.40 -15.87 -20.72
CA SER A 194 -3.72 -16.83 -21.77
C SER A 194 -3.61 -18.28 -21.31
N SER A 195 -2.80 -18.59 -20.30
CA SER A 195 -2.53 -19.93 -19.80
C SER A 195 -3.60 -20.40 -18.83
N GLY A 196 -4.66 -20.93 -19.36
CA GLY A 196 -5.69 -21.67 -18.65
C GLY A 196 -6.37 -22.58 -19.67
N ARG A 197 -5.74 -23.71 -20.02
CA ARG A 197 -6.48 -24.76 -20.74
C ARG A 197 -7.51 -25.30 -19.76
N ASN A 198 -8.78 -25.05 -20.05
CA ASN A 198 -9.85 -25.87 -19.54
C ASN A 198 -9.67 -27.25 -20.15
N HIS A 199 -9.01 -28.18 -19.46
CA HIS A 199 -9.27 -29.58 -19.68
C HIS A 199 -10.68 -29.87 -19.11
N LEU A 200 -11.70 -29.48 -19.85
CA LEU A 200 -12.96 -30.13 -19.82
C LEU A 200 -12.84 -31.27 -20.86
N THR A 201 -12.28 -32.37 -20.44
CA THR A 201 -12.52 -33.65 -21.10
C THR A 201 -13.92 -34.13 -20.71
N GLY A 202 -14.68 -34.45 -21.69
CA GLY A 202 -15.96 -35.01 -21.85
C GLY A 202 -16.69 -35.75 -20.75
#